data_36f38a93990b207f4ee92879e8c63eee
#
_entry.id   36f38a93990b207f4ee92879e8c63eee
#
_cell.length_a   1.000
_cell.length_b   1.000
_cell.length_c   1.000
_cell.angle_alpha   90.00
_cell.angle_beta   90.00
_cell.angle_gamma   90.00
#
_symmetry.space_group_name_H-M   'P 1'
#
loop_
_entity.id
_entity.type
_entity.pdbx_description
1 polymer ?
#
loop_
_entity_poly.entity_id
_entity_poly.type
_entity_poly.pdbx_seq_one_letter_code
_entity_poly.pdbx_strand_id
1 'polypeptide(L)'
;QRGEHVAIVTPTASGKSLCYTLPVVSAAMQDKAKALYLFPTKALAQDQVAELLELNRAGELGVKAFTFDGDTPGDARQAIRLHGDIVVSNPDMLHQAILPHHTKWAQFFENLRYVVIDEIHAYRGVFGSHVTNVLRRLKRICAFYGVQPQFILCSATIGNPHAHAQALVEERV
;
A
#
# COMPACT_ATOMS: atom_id res chain seq x y z
N GLN A 1 3.57 -11.85 -10.68
CA GLN A 1 3.95 -11.15 -11.93
C GLN A 1 2.94 -11.31 -13.09
N ARG A 2 1.84 -12.05 -12.87
CA ARG A 2 0.77 -12.21 -13.88
C ARG A 2 -0.24 -11.05 -13.87
N GLY A 3 -0.09 -10.07 -12.96
CA GLY A 3 -1.05 -8.97 -12.80
C GLY A 3 -2.31 -9.33 -12.02
N GLU A 4 -2.41 -10.54 -11.52
CA GLU A 4 -3.54 -10.99 -10.70
C GLU A 4 -3.43 -10.45 -9.27
N HIS A 5 -4.56 -10.16 -8.64
CA HIS A 5 -4.59 -9.82 -7.21
C HIS A 5 -4.23 -11.04 -6.38
N VAL A 6 -3.54 -10.82 -5.26
CA VAL A 6 -2.96 -11.89 -4.46
C VAL A 6 -3.30 -11.72 -2.98
N ALA A 7 -3.74 -12.78 -2.34
CA ALA A 7 -3.84 -12.86 -0.89
C ALA A 7 -2.71 -13.74 -0.34
N ILE A 8 -1.98 -13.22 0.63
CA ILE A 8 -0.89 -13.92 1.33
C ILE A 8 -1.35 -14.18 2.77
N VAL A 9 -1.43 -15.44 3.14
CA VAL A 9 -1.84 -15.85 4.49
C VAL A 9 -0.72 -16.65 5.12
N THR A 10 -0.19 -16.15 6.20
CA THR A 10 0.91 -16.80 6.92
C THR A 10 0.73 -16.63 8.43
N PRO A 11 1.30 -17.51 9.24
CA PRO A 11 1.42 -17.28 10.68
C PRO A 11 2.15 -15.95 10.94
N THR A 12 1.81 -15.28 12.04
CA THR A 12 2.45 -14.05 12.46
C THR A 12 3.98 -14.22 12.53
N ALA A 13 4.73 -13.18 12.16
CA ALA A 13 6.21 -13.13 12.15
C ALA A 13 6.91 -14.12 11.20
N SER A 14 6.29 -14.49 10.09
CA SER A 14 6.83 -15.47 9.13
C SER A 14 7.57 -14.85 7.92
N GLY A 15 7.96 -13.57 7.99
CA GLY A 15 8.66 -12.88 6.89
C GLY A 15 7.77 -12.59 5.67
N LYS A 16 6.44 -12.53 5.84
CA LYS A 16 5.48 -12.25 4.75
C LYS A 16 5.73 -10.92 4.04
N SER A 17 6.32 -9.94 4.72
CA SER A 17 6.65 -8.64 4.14
C SER A 17 7.58 -8.76 2.93
N LEU A 18 8.49 -9.71 2.92
CA LEU A 18 9.36 -9.96 1.77
C LEU A 18 8.59 -10.41 0.52
N CYS A 19 7.46 -11.10 0.70
CA CYS A 19 6.66 -11.60 -0.40
C CYS A 19 6.11 -10.46 -1.28
N TYR A 20 5.77 -9.32 -0.69
CA TYR A 20 5.32 -8.16 -1.44
C TYR A 20 6.42 -7.12 -1.66
N THR A 21 7.38 -7.01 -0.74
CA THR A 21 8.46 -6.01 -0.86
C THR A 21 9.40 -6.31 -2.01
N LEU A 22 9.75 -7.57 -2.25
CA LEU A 22 10.65 -7.93 -3.34
C LEU A 22 10.11 -7.53 -4.72
N PRO A 23 8.89 -7.88 -5.13
CA PRO A 23 8.37 -7.44 -6.42
C PRO A 23 8.17 -5.93 -6.51
N VAL A 24 7.78 -5.27 -5.41
CA VAL A 24 7.61 -3.81 -5.36
C VAL A 24 8.94 -3.09 -5.57
N VAL A 25 9.97 -3.47 -4.83
CA VAL A 25 11.30 -2.87 -4.94
C VAL A 25 11.91 -3.12 -6.33
N SER A 26 11.78 -4.33 -6.85
CA SER A 26 12.23 -4.66 -8.20
C SER A 26 11.57 -3.78 -9.26
N ALA A 27 10.25 -3.60 -9.19
CA ALA A 27 9.52 -2.73 -10.11
C ALA A 27 9.90 -1.25 -9.96
N ALA A 28 10.12 -0.79 -8.73
CA ALA A 28 10.57 0.58 -8.47
C ALA A 28 11.95 0.86 -9.09
N MET A 29 12.86 -0.09 -8.98
CA MET A 29 14.22 0.03 -9.53
C MET A 29 14.25 -0.06 -11.06
N GLN A 30 13.49 -0.98 -11.64
CA GLN A 30 13.54 -1.26 -13.09
C GLN A 30 12.65 -0.33 -13.90
N ASP A 31 11.42 -0.08 -13.42
CA ASP A 31 10.38 0.59 -14.18
C ASP A 31 9.93 1.92 -13.56
N LYS A 32 10.57 2.36 -12.49
CA LYS A 32 10.15 3.54 -11.70
C LYS A 32 8.70 3.44 -11.20
N ALA A 33 8.22 2.23 -10.99
CA ALA A 33 6.88 1.97 -10.50
C ALA A 33 6.73 2.44 -9.04
N LYS A 34 5.54 2.93 -8.71
CA LYS A 34 5.20 3.37 -7.36
C LYS A 34 4.35 2.32 -6.66
N ALA A 35 4.38 2.34 -5.34
CA ALA A 35 3.56 1.48 -4.51
C ALA A 35 2.97 2.24 -3.32
N LEU A 36 1.76 1.84 -2.95
CA LEU A 36 1.06 2.32 -1.76
C LEU A 36 0.91 1.14 -0.79
N TYR A 37 1.40 1.31 0.43
CA TYR A 37 1.23 0.34 1.50
C TYR A 37 0.24 0.89 2.53
N LEU A 38 -0.75 0.08 2.87
CA LEU A 38 -1.77 0.43 3.87
C LEU A 38 -1.69 -0.50 5.07
N PHE A 39 -1.50 0.09 6.23
CA PHE A 39 -1.51 -0.59 7.53
C PHE A 39 -2.63 -0.05 8.41
N PRO A 40 -3.17 -0.83 9.36
CA PRO A 40 -4.25 -0.36 10.23
C PRO A 40 -3.81 0.68 11.25
N THR A 41 -2.53 0.75 11.60
CA THR A 41 -2.00 1.67 12.60
C THR A 41 -0.74 2.39 12.15
N LYS A 42 -0.47 3.57 12.73
CA LYS A 42 0.77 4.32 12.50
C LYS A 42 2.02 3.53 12.91
N ALA A 43 1.96 2.80 14.03
CA ALA A 43 3.09 2.03 14.53
C ALA A 43 3.52 0.96 13.54
N LEU A 44 2.57 0.20 12.99
CA LEU A 44 2.85 -0.82 11.98
C LEU A 44 3.42 -0.20 10.69
N ALA A 45 2.90 0.95 10.27
CA ALA A 45 3.41 1.68 9.12
C ALA A 45 4.86 2.14 9.33
N GLN A 46 5.18 2.67 10.51
CA GLN A 46 6.53 3.12 10.86
C GLN A 46 7.52 1.97 10.93
N ASP A 47 7.12 0.83 11.50
CA ASP A 47 7.94 -0.38 11.54
C ASP A 47 8.26 -0.87 10.13
N GLN A 48 7.28 -0.85 9.23
CA GLN A 48 7.47 -1.25 7.84
C GLN A 48 8.44 -0.32 7.10
N VAL A 49 8.34 0.98 7.31
CA VAL A 49 9.30 1.92 6.70
C VAL A 49 10.70 1.71 7.24
N ALA A 50 10.86 1.45 8.54
CA ALA A 50 12.17 1.14 9.12
C ALA A 50 12.79 -0.10 8.46
N GLU A 51 12.00 -1.16 8.26
CA GLU A 51 12.43 -2.37 7.54
C GLU A 51 12.84 -2.08 6.09
N LEU A 52 12.06 -1.28 5.37
CA LEU A 52 12.36 -0.86 4.00
C LEU A 52 13.64 -0.04 3.91
N LEU A 53 13.86 0.87 4.85
CA LEU A 53 15.08 1.69 4.91
C LEU A 53 16.30 0.84 5.19
N GLU A 54 16.19 -0.16 6.04
CA GLU A 54 17.27 -1.10 6.35
C GLU A 54 17.62 -1.95 5.12
N LEU A 55 16.61 -2.51 4.46
CA LEU A 55 16.78 -3.26 3.22
C LEU A 55 17.41 -2.40 2.12
N ASN A 56 16.96 -1.17 1.98
CA ASN A 56 17.46 -0.21 1.00
C ASN A 56 18.93 0.13 1.24
N ARG A 57 19.32 0.31 2.51
CA ARG A 57 20.71 0.56 2.90
C ARG A 57 21.60 -0.65 2.64
N ALA A 58 21.14 -1.85 3.02
CA ALA A 58 21.91 -3.07 2.86
C ALA A 58 22.15 -3.44 1.38
N GLY A 59 21.18 -3.15 0.52
CA GLY A 59 21.25 -3.43 -0.91
C GLY A 59 21.67 -2.26 -1.80
N GLU A 60 21.88 -1.06 -1.23
CA GLU A 60 22.13 0.17 -1.99
C GLU A 60 21.11 0.41 -3.11
N LEU A 61 19.83 0.15 -2.82
CA LEU A 61 18.78 0.06 -3.84
C LEU A 61 18.32 1.41 -4.40
N GLY A 62 18.50 2.50 -3.66
CA GLY A 62 18.06 3.84 -4.07
C GLY A 62 16.54 4.05 -4.12
N VAL A 63 15.77 3.16 -3.52
CA VAL A 63 14.30 3.25 -3.45
C VAL A 63 13.89 4.15 -2.29
N LYS A 64 13.04 5.13 -2.56
CA LYS A 64 12.59 6.13 -1.57
C LYS A 64 11.28 5.69 -0.94
N ALA A 65 11.33 5.28 0.32
CA ALA A 65 10.17 4.87 1.12
C ALA A 65 9.90 5.88 2.24
N PHE A 66 8.65 6.26 2.40
CA PHE A 66 8.22 7.25 3.40
C PHE A 66 6.92 6.85 4.06
N THR A 67 6.77 7.18 5.34
CA THR A 67 5.45 7.24 5.98
C THR A 67 4.75 8.54 5.60
N PHE A 68 3.45 8.45 5.35
CA PHE A 68 2.58 9.60 5.16
C PHE A 68 1.41 9.48 6.12
N ASP A 69 1.44 10.28 7.18
CA ASP A 69 0.43 10.29 8.25
C ASP A 69 0.18 11.70 8.79
N GLY A 70 -0.62 11.80 9.85
CA GLY A 70 -0.98 13.07 10.46
C GLY A 70 0.22 13.85 11.00
N ASP A 71 1.30 13.18 11.35
CA ASP A 71 2.51 13.77 11.95
C ASP A 71 3.55 14.17 10.89
N THR A 72 3.33 13.82 9.62
CA THR A 72 4.25 14.17 8.53
C THR A 72 4.24 15.69 8.29
N PRO A 73 5.39 16.39 8.43
CA PRO A 73 5.49 17.84 8.21
C PRO A 73 5.09 18.26 6.79
N GLY A 74 4.62 19.50 6.64
CA GLY A 74 4.11 20.00 5.36
C GLY A 74 5.14 20.01 4.23
N ASP A 75 6.38 20.37 4.51
CA ASP A 75 7.49 20.33 3.55
C ASP A 75 7.85 18.90 3.15
N ALA A 76 7.87 17.98 4.11
CA ALA A 76 8.07 16.56 3.85
C ALA A 76 6.94 15.99 2.97
N ARG A 77 5.69 16.40 3.21
CA ARG A 77 4.54 15.95 2.39
C ARG A 77 4.72 16.27 0.91
N GLN A 78 5.22 17.46 0.59
CA GLN A 78 5.50 17.84 -0.79
C GLN A 78 6.58 16.95 -1.41
N ALA A 79 7.68 16.72 -0.70
CA ALA A 79 8.76 15.85 -1.17
C ALA A 79 8.29 14.41 -1.40
N ILE A 80 7.45 13.88 -0.50
CA ILE A 80 6.87 12.52 -0.63
C ILE A 80 6.01 12.40 -1.88
N ARG A 81 5.16 13.39 -2.16
CA ARG A 81 4.30 13.40 -3.36
C ARG A 81 5.11 13.37 -4.65
N LEU A 82 6.22 14.08 -4.69
CA LEU A 82 7.04 14.22 -5.88
C LEU A 82 8.05 13.08 -6.06
N HIS A 83 8.61 12.55 -4.98
CA HIS A 83 9.78 11.69 -5.02
C HIS A 83 9.57 10.32 -4.37
N GLY A 84 8.49 10.10 -3.62
CA GLY A 84 8.24 8.82 -2.95
C GLY A 84 8.02 7.68 -3.95
N ASP A 85 8.75 6.60 -3.81
CA ASP A 85 8.56 5.37 -4.58
C ASP A 85 7.58 4.44 -3.87
N ILE A 86 7.72 4.32 -2.56
CA ILE A 86 6.82 3.55 -1.70
C ILE A 86 6.28 4.50 -0.64
N VAL A 87 4.99 4.73 -0.65
CA VAL A 87 4.29 5.53 0.36
C VAL A 87 3.55 4.58 1.30
N VAL A 88 3.90 4.65 2.58
CA VAL A 88 3.31 3.82 3.63
C VAL A 88 2.37 4.67 4.48
N SER A 89 1.12 4.28 4.55
CA SER A 89 0.07 5.06 5.18
C SER A 89 -1.00 4.15 5.82
N ASN A 90 -2.16 4.70 6.10
CA ASN A 90 -3.31 3.98 6.61
C ASN A 90 -4.57 4.39 5.83
N PRO A 91 -5.68 3.63 5.96
CA PRO A 91 -6.92 3.93 5.22
C PRO A 91 -7.51 5.31 5.51
N ASP A 92 -7.40 5.81 6.74
CA ASP A 92 -7.94 7.13 7.09
C ASP A 92 -7.17 8.26 6.41
N MET A 93 -5.84 8.18 6.39
CA MET A 93 -5.00 9.13 5.67
C MET A 93 -5.23 9.08 4.17
N LEU A 94 -5.38 7.88 3.62
CA LEU A 94 -5.74 7.72 2.20
C LEU A 94 -7.06 8.43 1.91
N HIS A 95 -8.08 8.23 2.75
CA HIS A 95 -9.38 8.83 2.60
C HIS A 95 -9.40 10.35 2.75
N GLN A 96 -8.70 10.88 3.76
CA GLN A 96 -8.80 12.29 4.17
C GLN A 96 -7.75 13.21 3.54
N ALA A 97 -6.55 12.70 3.26
CA ALA A 97 -5.41 13.54 2.87
C ALA A 97 -4.83 13.22 1.49
N ILE A 98 -5.01 12.01 0.98
CA ILE A 98 -4.45 11.61 -0.32
C ILE A 98 -5.51 11.71 -1.42
N LEU A 99 -6.60 10.98 -1.31
CA LEU A 99 -7.63 10.93 -2.36
C LEU A 99 -8.31 12.28 -2.64
N PRO A 100 -8.67 13.11 -1.63
CA PRO A 100 -9.23 14.44 -1.90
C PRO A 100 -8.26 15.40 -2.61
N HIS A 101 -6.97 15.15 -2.49
CA HIS A 101 -5.90 15.94 -3.09
C HIS A 101 -5.14 15.18 -4.19
N HIS A 102 -5.81 14.25 -4.86
CA HIS A 102 -5.17 13.37 -5.85
C HIS A 102 -4.45 14.12 -6.97
N THR A 103 -4.88 15.34 -7.32
CA THR A 103 -4.19 16.15 -8.32
C THR A 103 -2.77 16.53 -7.93
N LYS A 104 -2.51 16.70 -6.62
CA LYS A 104 -1.16 16.89 -6.08
C LYS A 104 -0.33 15.61 -6.10
N TRP A 105 -0.99 14.47 -6.22
CA TRP A 105 -0.41 13.14 -6.28
C TRP A 105 -0.41 12.56 -7.70
N ALA A 106 -0.67 13.36 -8.73
CA ALA A 106 -0.87 12.88 -10.09
C ALA A 106 0.28 11.99 -10.57
N GLN A 107 1.52 12.43 -10.39
CA GLN A 107 2.70 11.66 -10.78
C GLN A 107 2.80 10.32 -10.05
N PHE A 108 2.45 10.29 -8.78
CA PHE A 108 2.39 9.05 -8.00
C PHE A 108 1.33 8.10 -8.55
N PHE A 109 0.10 8.57 -8.76
CA PHE A 109 -0.98 7.74 -9.27
C PHE A 109 -0.74 7.24 -10.69
N GLU A 110 -0.19 8.07 -11.57
CA GLU A 110 0.15 7.67 -12.94
C GLU A 110 1.13 6.50 -13.02
N ASN A 111 1.96 6.33 -11.99
CA ASN A 111 2.97 5.28 -11.91
C ASN A 111 2.64 4.20 -10.86
N LEU A 112 1.48 4.26 -10.25
CA LEU A 112 1.08 3.32 -9.20
C LEU A 112 0.83 1.93 -9.80
N ARG A 113 1.65 0.96 -9.39
CA ARG A 113 1.57 -0.42 -9.85
C ARG A 113 1.06 -1.39 -8.79
N TYR A 114 1.40 -1.15 -7.52
CA TYR A 114 1.05 -2.03 -6.42
C TYR A 114 0.35 -1.28 -5.29
N VAL A 115 -0.71 -1.88 -4.77
CA VAL A 115 -1.34 -1.48 -3.52
C VAL A 115 -1.26 -2.68 -2.58
N VAL A 116 -0.48 -2.55 -1.53
CA VAL A 116 -0.32 -3.56 -0.49
C VAL A 116 -1.22 -3.20 0.68
N ILE A 117 -2.07 -4.13 1.09
CA ILE A 117 -2.95 -3.96 2.24
C ILE A 117 -2.58 -5.06 3.24
N ASP A 118 -1.86 -4.69 4.29
CA ASP A 118 -1.42 -5.63 5.30
C ASP A 118 -2.36 -5.66 6.50
N GLU A 119 -2.27 -6.73 7.27
CA GLU A 119 -3.09 -6.96 8.46
C GLU A 119 -4.60 -6.89 8.18
N ILE A 120 -5.06 -7.45 7.05
CA ILE A 120 -6.47 -7.35 6.62
C ILE A 120 -7.44 -7.95 7.63
N HIS A 121 -7.00 -8.83 8.50
CA HIS A 121 -7.79 -9.38 9.60
C HIS A 121 -8.28 -8.32 10.59
N ALA A 122 -7.62 -7.14 10.63
CA ALA A 122 -8.06 -5.99 11.42
C ALA A 122 -9.26 -5.25 10.79
N TYR A 123 -9.50 -5.41 9.48
CA TYR A 123 -10.54 -4.69 8.75
C TYR A 123 -11.85 -5.49 8.73
N ARG A 124 -12.59 -5.45 9.83
CA ARG A 124 -13.85 -6.18 10.01
C ARG A 124 -14.98 -5.25 10.46
N GLY A 125 -16.23 -5.68 10.27
CA GLY A 125 -17.41 -4.95 10.67
C GLY A 125 -17.51 -3.58 10.00
N VAL A 126 -17.86 -2.56 10.75
CA VAL A 126 -18.00 -1.17 10.27
C VAL A 126 -16.68 -0.64 9.71
N PHE A 127 -15.57 -0.92 10.36
CA PHE A 127 -14.25 -0.50 9.91
C PHE A 127 -13.89 -1.18 8.56
N GLY A 128 -14.20 -2.47 8.41
CA GLY A 128 -14.00 -3.17 7.14
C GLY A 128 -14.83 -2.57 6.01
N SER A 129 -16.09 -2.23 6.27
CA SER A 129 -16.96 -1.55 5.29
C SER A 129 -16.43 -0.17 4.91
N HIS A 130 -15.92 0.58 5.86
CA HIS A 130 -15.28 1.87 5.60
C HIS A 130 -14.07 1.71 4.68
N VAL A 131 -13.18 0.77 4.98
CA VAL A 131 -11.99 0.48 4.16
C VAL A 131 -12.39 0.08 2.74
N THR A 132 -13.40 -0.77 2.57
CA THR A 132 -13.92 -1.14 1.26
C THR A 132 -14.36 0.08 0.45
N ASN A 133 -15.07 1.02 1.06
CA ASN A 133 -15.49 2.24 0.41
C ASN A 133 -14.30 3.13 0.01
N VAL A 134 -13.28 3.22 0.85
CA VAL A 134 -12.04 3.95 0.54
C VAL A 134 -11.33 3.30 -0.65
N LEU A 135 -11.25 1.98 -0.71
CA LEU A 135 -10.65 1.25 -1.83
C LEU A 135 -11.44 1.42 -3.15
N ARG A 136 -12.77 1.50 -3.08
CA ARG A 136 -13.57 1.86 -4.26
C ARG A 136 -13.22 3.23 -4.82
N ARG A 137 -13.03 4.22 -3.93
CA ARG A 137 -12.57 5.56 -4.33
C ARG A 137 -11.17 5.51 -4.92
N LEU A 138 -10.25 4.79 -4.29
CA LEU A 138 -8.90 4.61 -4.81
C LEU A 138 -8.92 4.06 -6.23
N LYS A 139 -9.69 3.00 -6.47
CA LYS A 139 -9.81 2.39 -7.81
C LYS A 139 -10.35 3.37 -8.86
N ARG A 140 -11.35 4.18 -8.51
CA ARG A 140 -11.87 5.21 -9.43
C ARG A 140 -10.82 6.27 -9.77
N ILE A 141 -10.04 6.70 -8.80
CA ILE A 141 -8.95 7.66 -9.02
C ILE A 141 -7.84 7.04 -9.86
N CYS A 142 -7.47 5.79 -9.60
CA CYS A 142 -6.51 5.07 -10.44
C CYS A 142 -7.00 4.97 -11.89
N ALA A 143 -8.27 4.65 -12.10
CA ALA A 143 -8.88 4.60 -13.44
C ALA A 143 -8.84 5.96 -14.15
N PHE A 144 -9.06 7.05 -13.42
CA PHE A 144 -8.92 8.41 -13.93
C PHE A 144 -7.50 8.69 -14.46
N TYR A 145 -6.49 8.17 -13.82
CA TYR A 145 -5.08 8.27 -14.25
C TYR A 145 -4.65 7.16 -15.21
N GLY A 146 -5.58 6.30 -15.64
CA GLY A 146 -5.33 5.24 -16.61
C GLY A 146 -4.54 4.05 -16.08
N VAL A 147 -4.55 3.81 -14.76
CA VAL A 147 -3.82 2.71 -14.15
C VAL A 147 -4.76 1.73 -13.44
N GLN A 148 -4.35 0.47 -13.40
CA GLN A 148 -4.99 -0.61 -12.66
C GLN A 148 -3.95 -1.29 -11.78
N PRO A 149 -3.74 -0.82 -10.54
CA PRO A 149 -2.74 -1.41 -9.67
C PRO A 149 -3.13 -2.83 -9.27
N GLN A 150 -2.12 -3.66 -9.08
CA GLN A 150 -2.29 -4.98 -8.51
C GLN A 150 -2.44 -4.84 -6.99
N PHE A 151 -3.48 -5.47 -6.43
CA PHE A 151 -3.67 -5.54 -4.97
C PHE A 151 -2.97 -6.77 -4.41
N ILE A 152 -2.21 -6.55 -3.36
CA ILE A 152 -1.56 -7.61 -2.56
C ILE A 152 -2.07 -7.47 -1.13
N LEU A 153 -2.84 -8.44 -0.68
CA LEU A 153 -3.48 -8.44 0.63
C LEU A 153 -2.78 -9.45 1.53
N CYS A 154 -2.45 -9.04 2.74
CA CYS A 154 -1.74 -9.89 3.68
C CYS A 154 -2.52 -10.03 4.98
N SER A 155 -2.56 -11.23 5.52
CA SER A 155 -3.26 -11.55 6.76
C SER A 155 -2.46 -12.54 7.61
N ALA A 156 -2.64 -12.46 8.92
CA ALA A 156 -2.39 -13.59 9.79
C ALA A 156 -3.39 -14.71 9.48
N THR A 157 -3.15 -15.89 10.02
CA THR A 157 -4.05 -17.02 9.86
C THR A 157 -5.43 -16.71 10.47
N ILE A 158 -6.46 -16.69 9.62
CA ILE A 158 -7.87 -16.48 10.01
C ILE A 158 -8.74 -17.51 9.31
N GLY A 159 -9.97 -17.69 9.81
CA GLY A 159 -10.97 -18.46 9.09
C GLY A 159 -11.37 -17.72 7.80
N ASN A 160 -11.28 -18.37 6.65
CA ASN A 160 -11.71 -17.83 5.37
C ASN A 160 -11.01 -16.54 4.87
N PRO A 161 -9.68 -16.51 4.81
CA PRO A 161 -8.93 -15.31 4.42
C PRO A 161 -9.19 -14.86 2.98
N HIS A 162 -9.40 -15.80 2.08
CA HIS A 162 -9.66 -15.53 0.67
C HIS A 162 -10.97 -14.77 0.47
N ALA A 163 -12.07 -15.21 1.09
CA ALA A 163 -13.35 -14.50 0.99
C ALA A 163 -13.27 -13.10 1.61
N HIS A 164 -12.54 -12.95 2.71
CA HIS A 164 -12.33 -11.65 3.33
C HIS A 164 -11.54 -10.71 2.42
N ALA A 165 -10.47 -11.18 1.80
CA ALA A 165 -9.68 -10.40 0.85
C ALA A 165 -10.53 -9.97 -0.36
N GLN A 166 -11.29 -10.90 -0.96
CA GLN A 166 -12.18 -10.58 -2.09
C GLN A 166 -13.27 -9.56 -1.70
N ALA A 167 -13.83 -9.66 -0.49
CA ALA A 167 -14.82 -8.71 -0.01
C ALA A 167 -14.24 -7.30 0.17
N LEU A 168 -12.99 -7.17 0.60
CA LEU A 168 -12.35 -5.86 0.77
C LEU A 168 -12.10 -5.15 -0.57
N VAL A 169 -11.57 -5.85 -1.55
CA VAL A 169 -11.25 -5.26 -2.85
C VAL A 169 -12.36 -5.42 -3.89
N GLU A 170 -13.37 -6.23 -3.61
CA GLU A 170 -14.50 -6.51 -4.51
C GLU A 170 -14.06 -7.01 -5.90
N GLU A 171 -12.97 -7.74 -5.92
CA GLU A 171 -12.40 -8.35 -7.11
C GLU A 171 -11.90 -9.76 -6.78
N ARG A 172 -11.69 -10.54 -7.81
CA ARG A 172 -11.11 -11.88 -7.64
C ARG A 172 -9.64 -11.76 -7.21
N VAL A 173 -9.29 -12.46 -6.16
CA VAL A 173 -7.96 -12.49 -5.56
C VAL A 173 -7.36 -13.89 -5.68
#